data_c1bf7d512f10d9dfe032afa3bb516ef7
#
_entry.id   c1bf7d512f10d9dfe032afa3bb516ef7
#
_cell.length_a   1.000
_cell.length_b   1.000
_cell.length_c   1.000
_cell.angle_alpha   90.00
_cell.angle_beta   90.00
_cell.angle_gamma   90.00
#
_symmetry.space_group_name_H-M   'P 1'
#
loop_
_entity.id
_entity.type
_entity.pdbx_description
1 polymer ?
#
loop_
_entity_poly.entity_id
_entity_poly.type
_entity_poly.pdbx_seq_one_letter_code
_entity_poly.pdbx_strand_id
1 'polypeptide(L)'
;YDAFTHTTIIGLEDYGFCQKGEGGAFFRDGHAAPGGRLPVNTGGGQLSGYYLQGMTQISEAVLQATGQAEGRQLDNNDWILASNQGGRMDYHACLVLSCNERG
;
A
#
# COMPACT_ATOMS: atom_id res chain seq x y z
N TYR A 1 -5.27 -2.22 1.23
CA TYR A 1 -5.91 -3.31 2.01
C TYR A 1 -5.93 -4.59 1.17
N ASP A 2 -5.26 -5.61 1.65
CA ASP A 2 -5.11 -6.87 0.93
C ASP A 2 -5.97 -7.97 1.56
N ALA A 3 -7.29 -7.83 1.46
CA ALA A 3 -8.22 -8.87 1.92
C ALA A 3 -7.93 -10.21 1.23
N PHE A 4 -7.64 -10.14 -0.06
CA PHE A 4 -7.22 -11.28 -0.89
C PHE A 4 -6.17 -10.79 -1.88
N THR A 5 -5.44 -11.69 -2.50
CA THR A 5 -4.42 -11.30 -3.47
C THR A 5 -5.00 -10.46 -4.62
N HIS A 6 -6.16 -10.86 -5.14
CA HIS A 6 -6.77 -10.12 -6.25
C HIS A 6 -7.26 -8.73 -5.83
N THR A 7 -7.59 -8.50 -4.56
CA THR A 7 -8.06 -7.17 -4.14
C THR A 7 -6.95 -6.14 -4.24
N THR A 8 -5.71 -6.51 -3.94
CA THR A 8 -4.58 -5.61 -4.08
C THR A 8 -4.34 -5.26 -5.55
N ILE A 9 -4.39 -6.26 -6.42
CA ILE A 9 -4.20 -6.07 -7.87
C ILE A 9 -5.28 -5.15 -8.42
N ILE A 10 -6.54 -5.42 -8.11
CA ILE A 10 -7.67 -4.60 -8.57
C ILE A 10 -7.54 -3.18 -8.02
N GLY A 11 -7.16 -3.06 -6.75
CA GLY A 11 -7.00 -1.75 -6.12
C GLY A 11 -5.97 -0.88 -6.83
N LEU A 12 -4.83 -1.44 -7.21
CA LEU A 12 -3.81 -0.68 -7.95
C LEU A 12 -4.33 -0.20 -9.30
N GLU A 13 -5.08 -1.05 -10.00
CA GLU A 13 -5.70 -0.67 -11.26
C GLU A 13 -6.74 0.44 -11.07
N ASP A 14 -7.59 0.30 -10.06
CA ASP A 14 -8.68 1.24 -9.80
C ASP A 14 -8.17 2.61 -9.34
N TYR A 15 -7.08 2.64 -8.59
CA TYR A 15 -6.46 3.90 -8.20
C TYR A 15 -5.63 4.53 -9.32
N GLY A 16 -5.47 3.83 -10.44
CA GLY A 16 -4.78 4.38 -11.60
C GLY A 16 -3.27 4.20 -11.59
N PHE A 17 -2.72 3.37 -10.71
CA PHE A 17 -1.28 3.12 -10.68
C PHE A 17 -0.81 2.25 -11.84
N CYS A 18 -1.71 1.47 -12.42
CA CYS A 18 -1.46 0.72 -13.65
C CYS A 18 -2.78 0.59 -14.41
N GLN A 19 -2.71 0.21 -15.68
CA GLN A 19 -3.89 0.09 -16.52
C GLN A 19 -4.68 -1.17 -16.16
N LYS A 20 -5.97 -1.16 -16.47
CA LYS A 20 -6.83 -2.31 -16.25
C LYS A 20 -6.28 -3.52 -16.99
N GLY A 21 -6.18 -4.64 -16.28
CA GLY A 21 -5.63 -5.88 -16.82
C GLY A 21 -4.12 -6.00 -16.68
N GLU A 22 -3.42 -4.97 -16.25
CA GLU A 22 -1.95 -4.97 -16.15
C GLU A 22 -1.44 -5.13 -14.72
N GLY A 23 -2.34 -5.21 -13.73
CA GLY A 23 -1.93 -5.29 -12.33
C GLY A 23 -1.07 -6.50 -12.01
N GLY A 24 -1.40 -7.65 -12.57
CA GLY A 24 -0.61 -8.87 -12.38
C GLY A 24 0.81 -8.72 -12.91
N ALA A 25 0.97 -8.16 -14.11
CA ALA A 25 2.28 -7.90 -14.69
C ALA A 25 3.07 -6.89 -13.87
N PHE A 26 2.41 -5.89 -13.30
CA PHE A 26 3.05 -4.90 -12.44
C PHE A 26 3.76 -5.57 -11.26
N PHE A 27 3.09 -6.52 -10.59
CA PHE A 27 3.70 -7.28 -9.51
C PHE A 27 4.79 -8.23 -10.01
N ARG A 28 4.53 -8.94 -11.10
CA ARG A 28 5.48 -9.90 -11.66
C ARG A 28 6.81 -9.22 -12.02
N ASP A 29 6.75 -8.01 -12.54
CA ASP A 29 7.92 -7.28 -13.01
C ASP A 29 8.68 -6.56 -11.88
N GLY A 30 8.24 -6.72 -10.63
CA GLY A 30 8.94 -6.21 -9.46
C GLY A 30 8.69 -4.75 -9.13
N HIS A 31 7.76 -4.09 -9.80
CA HIS A 31 7.48 -2.69 -9.54
C HIS A 31 6.88 -2.44 -8.15
N ALA A 32 6.20 -3.43 -7.59
CA ALA A 32 5.56 -3.32 -6.28
C ALA A 32 6.43 -3.82 -5.13
N ALA A 33 7.62 -4.33 -5.43
CA ALA A 33 8.55 -4.83 -4.41
C ALA A 33 9.27 -3.66 -3.72
N PRO A 34 9.84 -3.87 -2.52
CA PRO A 34 10.71 -2.86 -1.92
C PRO A 34 11.85 -2.52 -2.89
N GLY A 35 12.07 -1.22 -3.10
CA GLY A 35 13.01 -0.76 -4.10
C GLY A 35 12.46 -0.66 -5.51
N GLY A 36 11.24 -1.14 -5.74
CA GLY A 36 10.57 -0.97 -7.02
C GLY A 36 9.99 0.42 -7.18
N ARG A 37 9.31 0.64 -8.31
CA ARG A 37 8.78 1.94 -8.67
C ARG A 37 7.66 2.40 -7.74
N LEU A 38 6.85 1.47 -7.26
CA LEU A 38 5.74 1.73 -6.34
C LEU A 38 5.67 0.60 -5.31
N PRO A 39 6.46 0.69 -4.23
CA PRO A 39 6.42 -0.35 -3.20
C PRO A 39 5.03 -0.46 -2.57
N VAL A 40 4.52 -1.67 -2.44
CA VAL A 40 3.18 -1.96 -1.96
C VAL A 40 3.27 -2.88 -0.74
N ASN A 41 2.57 -2.51 0.33
CA ASN A 41 2.46 -3.33 1.55
C ASN A 41 3.82 -3.75 2.09
N THR A 42 4.68 -2.78 2.35
CA THR A 42 6.05 -3.03 2.81
C THR A 42 6.12 -3.77 4.14
N GLY A 43 5.06 -3.72 4.95
CA GLY A 43 4.97 -4.48 6.21
C GLY A 43 4.40 -5.88 6.04
N GLY A 44 4.14 -6.31 4.81
CA GLY A 44 3.54 -7.61 4.52
C GLY A 44 2.02 -7.61 4.43
N GLY A 45 1.39 -6.50 4.81
CA GLY A 45 -0.06 -6.38 4.80
C GLY A 45 -0.75 -7.38 5.72
N GLN A 46 -2.03 -7.61 5.48
CA GLN A 46 -2.79 -8.60 6.24
C GLN A 46 -2.44 -10.02 5.83
N LEU A 47 -2.01 -10.25 4.59
CA LEU A 47 -1.75 -11.60 4.08
C LEU A 47 -0.44 -12.18 4.60
N SER A 48 0.60 -11.36 4.75
CA SER A 48 1.93 -11.86 5.11
C SER A 48 2.47 -11.26 6.40
N GLY A 49 1.96 -10.13 6.83
CA GLY A 49 2.37 -9.49 8.07
C GLY A 49 1.48 -9.90 9.24
N TYR A 50 0.52 -9.05 9.55
CA TYR A 50 -0.41 -9.29 10.65
C TYR A 50 -1.75 -8.65 10.31
N TYR A 51 -2.79 -9.06 11.02
CA TYR A 51 -4.15 -8.62 10.73
C TYR A 51 -4.70 -7.78 11.89
N LEU A 52 -4.90 -6.50 11.64
CA LEU A 52 -5.56 -5.58 12.57
C LEU A 52 -6.78 -4.93 11.90
N GLN A 53 -7.50 -5.69 11.10
CA GLN A 53 -8.60 -5.21 10.26
C GLN A 53 -8.16 -4.01 9.43
N GLY A 54 -8.60 -2.87 9.55
CA GLY A 54 -8.19 -1.73 8.75
C GLY A 54 -6.93 -1.00 9.24
N MET A 55 -6.33 -1.41 10.34
CA MET A 55 -5.22 -0.67 10.93
C MET A 55 -3.85 -1.15 10.48
N THR A 56 -3.74 -2.32 9.87
CA THR A 56 -2.44 -2.88 9.47
C THR A 56 -1.70 -1.94 8.52
N GLN A 57 -2.35 -1.56 7.44
CA GLN A 57 -1.73 -0.67 6.44
C GLN A 57 -1.56 0.75 6.94
N ILE A 58 -2.46 1.22 7.81
CA ILE A 58 -2.32 2.55 8.41
C ILE A 58 -1.10 2.59 9.33
N SER A 59 -0.89 1.55 10.13
CA SER A 59 0.28 1.43 11.00
C SER A 59 1.57 1.48 10.18
N GLU A 60 1.65 0.71 9.10
CA GLU A 60 2.83 0.72 8.25
C GLU A 60 3.02 2.08 7.58
N ALA A 61 1.94 2.71 7.13
CA ALA A 61 2.01 4.02 6.51
C ALA A 61 2.59 5.06 7.47
N VAL A 62 2.17 5.04 8.73
CA VAL A 62 2.70 5.96 9.74
C VAL A 62 4.18 5.68 10.01
N LEU A 63 4.58 4.41 10.14
CA LEU A 63 5.98 4.06 10.34
C LEU A 63 6.85 4.55 9.17
N GLN A 64 6.39 4.36 7.94
CA GLN A 64 7.11 4.82 6.76
C GLN A 64 7.20 6.35 6.72
N ALA A 65 6.10 7.03 7.01
CA ALA A 65 6.06 8.49 6.96
C ALA A 65 6.95 9.13 8.02
N THR A 66 7.08 8.49 9.18
CA THR A 66 7.89 9.03 10.29
C THR A 66 9.34 8.54 10.27
N GLY A 67 9.71 7.73 9.29
CA GLY A 67 11.07 7.20 9.19
C GLY A 67 11.39 6.11 10.20
N GLN A 68 10.40 5.44 10.76
CA GLN A 68 10.57 4.49 11.85
C GLN A 68 10.33 3.04 11.43
N ALA A 69 10.32 2.74 10.15
CA ALA A 69 10.09 1.38 9.65
C ALA A 69 11.35 0.50 9.70
N GLU A 70 12.44 1.01 10.21
CA GLU A 70 13.70 0.28 10.41
C GLU A 70 14.18 -0.39 9.11
N GLY A 71 14.38 -1.72 9.13
CA GLY A 71 14.95 -2.43 8.00
C GLY A 71 14.14 -2.38 6.71
N ARG A 72 12.85 -1.99 6.76
CA ARG A 72 12.02 -1.88 5.57
C ARG A 72 11.68 -0.43 5.22
N GLN A 73 12.36 0.54 5.83
CA GLN A 73 12.15 1.95 5.53
C GLN A 73 12.52 2.24 4.09
N LEU A 74 11.63 2.93 3.37
CA LEU A 74 11.83 3.33 1.99
C LEU A 74 12.56 4.67 1.93
N ASP A 75 13.38 4.86 0.89
CA ASP A 75 14.09 6.12 0.68
C ASP A 75 13.13 7.25 0.31
N ASN A 76 12.13 6.95 -0.51
CA ASN A 76 11.13 7.92 -0.93
C ASN A 76 9.83 7.66 -0.19
N ASN A 77 9.54 8.49 0.80
CA ASN A 77 8.30 8.45 1.59
C ASN A 77 7.56 9.78 1.54
N ASP A 78 7.75 10.57 0.48
CA ASP A 78 7.13 11.88 0.36
C ASP A 78 5.60 11.81 0.36
N TRP A 79 5.06 10.81 -0.31
CA TRP A 79 3.62 10.59 -0.38
C TRP A 79 3.31 9.11 -0.18
N ILE A 80 2.38 8.83 0.72
CA ILE A 80 2.00 7.45 1.06
C ILE A 80 0.49 7.36 1.00
N LEU A 81 0.00 6.37 0.25
CA LEU A 81 -1.43 6.07 0.17
C LEU A 81 -1.73 4.85 1.04
N ALA A 82 -2.68 4.99 1.95
CA ALA A 82 -3.21 3.87 2.71
C ALA A 82 -4.69 3.75 2.37
N SER A 83 -5.13 2.56 1.98
CA SER A 83 -6.50 2.34 1.56
C SER A 83 -7.14 1.22 2.35
N ASN A 84 -8.45 1.31 2.49
CA ASN A 84 -9.28 0.34 3.18
C ASN A 84 -10.48 -0.02 2.33
N GLN A 85 -11.00 -1.20 2.58
CA GLN A 85 -12.21 -1.70 1.92
C GLN A 85 -13.14 -2.31 2.96
N GLY A 86 -14.44 -2.24 2.69
CA GLY A 86 -15.44 -2.89 3.51
C GLY A 86 -16.42 -3.68 2.66
N GLY A 87 -17.07 -4.66 3.27
CA GLY A 87 -18.01 -5.51 2.58
C GLY A 87 -17.34 -6.38 1.54
N ARG A 88 -17.90 -6.40 0.34
CA ARG A 88 -17.35 -7.13 -0.81
C ARG A 88 -16.66 -6.19 -1.77
N MET A 89 -15.82 -5.31 -1.26
CA MET A 89 -15.22 -4.21 -2.02
C MET A 89 -16.26 -3.15 -2.41
N ASP A 90 -17.35 -3.08 -1.64
CA ASP A 90 -18.42 -2.11 -1.88
C ASP A 90 -18.11 -0.73 -1.33
N TYR A 91 -17.27 -0.68 -0.30
CA TYR A 91 -16.93 0.54 0.42
C TYR A 91 -15.44 0.72 0.42
N HIS A 92 -15.00 1.94 0.16
CA HIS A 92 -13.58 2.28 0.10
C HIS A 92 -13.33 3.57 0.85
N ALA A 93 -12.18 3.63 1.49
CA ALA A 93 -11.67 4.85 2.09
C ALA A 93 -10.16 4.87 1.91
N CYS A 94 -9.58 6.05 1.79
CA CYS A 94 -8.14 6.14 1.71
C CYS A 94 -7.62 7.37 2.46
N LEU A 95 -6.36 7.28 2.89
CA LEU A 95 -5.61 8.36 3.47
C LEU A 95 -4.37 8.59 2.63
N VAL A 96 -4.00 9.85 2.45
CA VAL A 96 -2.71 10.19 1.86
C VAL A 96 -1.90 10.89 2.94
N LEU A 97 -0.73 10.32 3.23
CA LEU A 97 0.19 10.86 4.23
C LEU A 97 1.41 11.43 3.52
N SER A 98 2.01 12.42 4.15
CA SER A 98 3.26 13.03 3.65
C SER A 98 4.18 13.26 4.83
N CYS A 99 5.46 12.99 4.62
CA CYS A 99 6.48 13.32 5.62
C CYS A 99 6.90 14.78 5.57
N ASN A 100 6.45 15.53 4.57
CA ASN A 100 6.85 16.91 4.39
C ASN A 100 6.10 17.82 5.33
N GLU A 101 6.83 18.67 6.03
CA GLU A 101 6.20 19.69 6.86
C GLU A 101 5.55 20.74 5.97
N ARG A 102 4.34 21.09 6.34
CA ARG A 102 3.63 22.19 5.70
C ARG A 102 3.53 23.32 6.71
N GLY A 103 4.33 24.28 6.48
CA GLY A 103 4.30 25.48 7.31
C GLY A 103 3.03 26.29 7.11
#